data_55bec6e7d0ba649563241cb01ebd7bd8
#
_entry.id   55bec6e7d0ba649563241cb01ebd7bd8
#
_cell.length_a   1.000
_cell.length_b   1.000
_cell.length_c   1.000
_cell.angle_alpha   90.00
_cell.angle_beta   90.00
_cell.angle_gamma   90.00
#
_symmetry.space_group_name_H-M   'P 1'
#
loop_
_entity.id
_entity.type
_entity.pdbx_description
1 polymer ?
#
loop_
_entity_poly.entity_id
_entity_poly.type
_entity_poly.pdbx_seq_one_letter_code
_entity_poly.pdbx_strand_id
1 'polypeptide(L)'
;MDEQKGDRVMTKETVCLRIEHHAVLFALLARQAVELCGEKGKESILRGMTVYGKERGRRMACNARKRGDEINTMTNQAYGEWKPDFDGQMEFGQIHTQPTLQTYIAKCAWCDAWEKHGLTEYGRLYCVNVDNAVYQGYQDKYVCTQVTEPMSWGGPRCEFDWGCPLTPEENEALAAKKKELGASCMKDFTFHTAHLRATISRILIEDLGDDGQRAVDRALAEFAELFGQECLDVLDTVPEEEIYPKEAFV
;
A
#
# COMPACT_ATOMS: atom_id res chain seq x y z
N MET A 1 -34.86 48.30 -5.92
CA MET A 1 -35.01 46.83 -5.93
C MET A 1 -33.70 46.30 -6.49
N ASP A 2 -32.72 46.07 -5.60
CA ASP A 2 -31.42 45.51 -5.96
C ASP A 2 -31.47 44.02 -5.70
N GLU A 3 -31.41 43.25 -6.78
CA GLU A 3 -31.24 41.79 -6.71
C GLU A 3 -29.74 41.50 -6.42
N GLN A 4 -29.46 41.17 -5.19
CA GLN A 4 -28.17 40.57 -4.82
C GLN A 4 -28.11 39.14 -5.38
N LYS A 5 -27.38 38.94 -6.50
CA LYS A 5 -26.88 37.64 -6.92
C LYS A 5 -25.86 37.19 -5.94
N GLY A 6 -26.24 36.27 -5.03
CA GLY A 6 -25.33 35.54 -4.18
C GLY A 6 -24.53 34.56 -5.03
N ASP A 7 -23.25 34.85 -5.24
CA ASP A 7 -22.28 33.89 -5.74
C ASP A 7 -22.15 32.74 -4.74
N ARG A 8 -22.78 31.62 -5.06
CA ARG A 8 -22.64 30.38 -4.34
C ARG A 8 -21.25 29.82 -4.70
N VAL A 9 -20.26 30.18 -3.91
CA VAL A 9 -18.94 29.50 -3.95
C VAL A 9 -19.20 28.02 -3.66
N MET A 10 -19.25 27.22 -4.72
CA MET A 10 -19.20 25.76 -4.58
C MET A 10 -17.82 25.43 -4.02
N THR A 11 -17.74 25.08 -2.75
CA THR A 11 -16.56 24.44 -2.19
C THR A 11 -16.35 23.12 -2.92
N LYS A 12 -15.28 23.03 -3.73
CA LYS A 12 -14.87 21.79 -4.38
C LYS A 12 -14.66 20.79 -3.25
N GLU A 13 -15.52 19.77 -3.14
CA GLU A 13 -15.28 18.66 -2.22
C GLU A 13 -13.91 18.09 -2.54
N THR A 14 -13.05 18.02 -1.55
CA THR A 14 -11.69 17.46 -1.74
C THR A 14 -11.84 15.98 -2.02
N VAL A 15 -11.46 15.54 -3.22
CA VAL A 15 -11.45 14.13 -3.60
C VAL A 15 -10.51 13.38 -2.66
N CYS A 16 -11.02 12.35 -1.99
CA CYS A 16 -10.24 11.48 -1.12
C CYS A 16 -10.26 10.06 -1.69
N LEU A 17 -9.11 9.54 -2.05
CA LEU A 17 -9.01 8.19 -2.57
C LEU A 17 -9.14 7.14 -1.45
N ARG A 18 -9.52 5.93 -1.84
CA ARG A 18 -9.78 4.78 -0.96
C ARG A 18 -8.93 3.59 -1.38
N ILE A 19 -8.97 2.50 -0.62
CA ILE A 19 -8.31 1.22 -0.93
C ILE A 19 -8.64 0.77 -2.36
N GLU A 20 -9.89 0.90 -2.79
CA GLU A 20 -10.31 0.51 -4.14
C GLU A 20 -9.50 1.22 -5.24
N HIS A 21 -9.31 2.55 -5.14
CA HIS A 21 -8.52 3.31 -6.11
C HIS A 21 -7.07 2.84 -6.16
N HIS A 22 -6.46 2.62 -4.99
CA HIS A 22 -5.10 2.11 -4.85
C HIS A 22 -4.94 0.71 -5.47
N ALA A 23 -5.85 -0.19 -5.16
CA ALA A 23 -5.84 -1.56 -5.66
C ALA A 23 -6.01 -1.61 -7.18
N VAL A 24 -6.97 -0.85 -7.72
CA VAL A 24 -7.26 -0.82 -9.15
C VAL A 24 -6.12 -0.17 -9.92
N LEU A 25 -5.55 0.96 -9.46
CA LEU A 25 -4.43 1.58 -10.15
C LEU A 25 -3.23 0.63 -10.26
N PHE A 26 -2.89 -0.10 -9.18
CA PHE A 26 -1.85 -1.12 -9.26
C PHE A 26 -2.15 -2.17 -10.33
N ALA A 27 -3.36 -2.72 -10.31
CA ALA A 27 -3.73 -3.78 -11.24
C ALA A 27 -3.75 -3.31 -12.72
N LEU A 28 -4.12 -2.05 -12.97
CA LEU A 28 -4.05 -1.44 -14.30
C LEU A 28 -2.59 -1.28 -14.77
N LEU A 29 -1.71 -0.78 -13.92
CA LEU A 29 -0.27 -0.69 -14.21
C LEU A 29 0.31 -2.08 -14.52
N ALA A 30 -0.04 -3.08 -13.70
CA ALA A 30 0.42 -4.45 -13.89
C ALA A 30 -0.10 -5.05 -15.20
N ARG A 31 -1.39 -4.86 -15.51
CA ARG A 31 -1.99 -5.34 -16.75
C ARG A 31 -1.31 -4.74 -17.96
N GLN A 32 -1.20 -3.42 -18.02
CA GLN A 32 -0.60 -2.75 -19.19
C GLN A 32 0.87 -3.15 -19.39
N ALA A 33 1.64 -3.30 -18.32
CA ALA A 33 3.03 -3.75 -18.38
C ALA A 33 3.14 -5.20 -18.92
N VAL A 34 2.29 -6.11 -18.41
CA VAL A 34 2.30 -7.52 -18.85
C VAL A 34 1.78 -7.66 -20.27
N GLU A 35 0.72 -6.98 -20.67
CA GLU A 35 0.17 -7.04 -22.02
C GLU A 35 1.13 -6.47 -23.08
N LEU A 36 1.89 -5.42 -22.75
CA LEU A 36 2.84 -4.80 -23.67
C LEU A 36 4.20 -5.53 -23.72
N CYS A 37 4.68 -6.03 -22.59
CA CYS A 37 6.07 -6.52 -22.45
C CYS A 37 6.18 -7.97 -21.96
N GLY A 38 5.06 -8.68 -21.76
CA GLY A 38 5.05 -10.08 -21.34
C GLY A 38 5.74 -10.32 -20.00
N GLU A 39 6.63 -11.32 -19.94
CA GLU A 39 7.32 -11.68 -18.68
C GLU A 39 8.23 -10.56 -18.18
N LYS A 40 8.86 -9.77 -19.05
CA LYS A 40 9.66 -8.62 -18.64
C LYS A 40 8.82 -7.56 -17.92
N GLY A 41 7.59 -7.31 -18.41
CA GLY A 41 6.65 -6.40 -17.75
C GLY A 41 6.25 -6.91 -16.36
N LYS A 42 6.01 -8.21 -16.23
CA LYS A 42 5.71 -8.84 -14.95
C LYS A 42 6.89 -8.77 -13.97
N GLU A 43 8.11 -9.06 -14.43
CA GLU A 43 9.33 -8.92 -13.61
C GLU A 43 9.52 -7.48 -13.10
N SER A 44 9.29 -6.49 -13.97
CA SER A 44 9.37 -5.08 -13.62
C SER A 44 8.32 -4.67 -12.58
N ILE A 45 7.08 -5.14 -12.71
CA ILE A 45 6.02 -4.94 -11.70
C ILE A 45 6.41 -5.54 -10.35
N LEU A 46 6.93 -6.77 -10.32
CA LEU A 46 7.36 -7.43 -9.08
C LEU A 46 8.55 -6.70 -8.42
N ARG A 47 9.49 -6.20 -9.24
CA ARG A 47 10.58 -5.33 -8.77
C ARG A 47 10.01 -4.04 -8.19
N GLY A 48 9.09 -3.39 -8.91
CA GLY A 48 8.43 -2.16 -8.48
C GLY A 48 7.71 -2.33 -7.14
N MET A 49 6.98 -3.43 -6.96
CA MET A 49 6.33 -3.74 -5.67
C MET A 49 7.31 -3.96 -4.53
N THR A 50 8.44 -4.60 -4.81
CA THR A 50 9.50 -4.78 -3.81
C THR A 50 10.09 -3.44 -3.39
N VAL A 51 10.34 -2.54 -4.35
CA VAL A 51 10.85 -1.19 -4.07
C VAL A 51 9.81 -0.39 -3.27
N TYR A 52 8.56 -0.34 -3.73
CA TYR A 52 7.46 0.34 -3.05
C TYR A 52 7.28 -0.13 -1.60
N GLY A 53 7.28 -1.45 -1.38
CA GLY A 53 7.16 -2.01 -0.03
C GLY A 53 8.32 -1.58 0.88
N LYS A 54 9.57 -1.66 0.38
CA LYS A 54 10.75 -1.23 1.14
C LYS A 54 10.73 0.27 1.44
N GLU A 55 10.28 1.11 0.52
CA GLU A 55 10.13 2.55 0.73
C GLU A 55 9.14 2.85 1.86
N ARG A 56 8.01 2.14 1.89
CA ARG A 56 7.06 2.22 3.01
C ARG A 56 7.68 1.81 4.33
N GLY A 57 8.33 0.65 4.37
CA GLY A 57 8.99 0.15 5.58
C GLY A 57 10.03 1.12 6.14
N ARG A 58 10.86 1.72 5.27
CA ARG A 58 11.85 2.72 5.68
C ARG A 58 11.19 3.97 6.28
N ARG A 59 10.09 4.44 5.72
CA ARG A 59 9.33 5.58 6.25
C ARG A 59 8.73 5.25 7.61
N MET A 60 8.15 4.06 7.77
CA MET A 60 7.66 3.57 9.07
C MET A 60 8.79 3.51 10.11
N ALA A 61 9.96 2.96 9.75
CA ALA A 61 11.13 2.90 10.61
C ALA A 61 11.67 4.30 10.98
N CYS A 62 11.65 5.24 10.04
CA CYS A 62 11.99 6.64 10.30
C CYS A 62 11.05 7.27 11.34
N ASN A 63 9.75 7.03 11.23
CA ASN A 63 8.76 7.51 12.19
C ASN A 63 8.97 6.93 13.59
N ALA A 64 9.33 5.65 13.69
CA ALA A 64 9.64 5.00 14.95
C ALA A 64 10.91 5.61 15.59
N ARG A 65 12.00 5.75 14.82
CA ARG A 65 13.25 6.37 15.29
C ARG A 65 13.04 7.82 15.76
N LYS A 66 12.26 8.62 15.04
CA LYS A 66 11.93 10.01 15.43
C LYS A 66 11.22 10.10 16.79
N ARG A 67 10.53 9.04 17.19
CA ARG A 67 9.86 8.93 18.51
C ARG A 67 10.71 8.25 19.57
N GLY A 68 11.92 7.80 19.24
CA GLY A 68 12.83 7.11 20.16
C GLY A 68 12.50 5.63 20.35
N ASP A 69 11.64 5.05 19.51
CA ASP A 69 11.30 3.64 19.58
C ASP A 69 12.35 2.76 18.87
N GLU A 70 12.57 1.55 19.41
CA GLU A 70 13.46 0.56 18.82
C GLU A 70 12.86 0.00 17.51
N ILE A 71 13.74 -0.41 16.60
CA ILE A 71 13.36 -1.06 15.35
C ILE A 71 13.34 -2.58 15.56
N ASN A 72 12.15 -3.12 15.73
CA ASN A 72 11.89 -4.55 15.94
C ASN A 72 10.51 -4.95 15.41
N THR A 73 10.14 -6.22 15.53
CA THR A 73 8.85 -6.73 15.02
C THR A 73 7.66 -6.12 15.76
N MET A 74 7.74 -5.94 17.07
CA MET A 74 6.67 -5.33 17.85
C MET A 74 6.35 -3.91 17.35
N THR A 75 7.37 -3.07 17.18
CA THR A 75 7.19 -1.71 16.69
C THR A 75 6.80 -1.68 15.20
N ASN A 76 7.28 -2.61 14.37
CA ASN A 76 6.77 -2.76 13.00
C ASN A 76 5.25 -2.94 12.97
N GLN A 77 4.72 -3.83 13.82
CA GLN A 77 3.27 -4.10 13.92
C GLN A 77 2.47 -2.90 14.48
N ALA A 78 3.14 -1.99 15.20
CA ALA A 78 2.50 -0.80 15.75
C ALA A 78 2.46 0.38 14.76
N TYR A 79 3.50 0.55 13.94
CA TYR A 79 3.70 1.70 13.05
C TYR A 79 3.05 1.57 11.68
N GLY A 80 2.01 0.73 11.52
CA GLY A 80 1.26 0.64 10.27
C GLY A 80 0.77 2.01 9.78
N GLU A 81 0.88 2.27 8.48
CA GLU A 81 0.62 3.59 7.88
C GLU A 81 -0.79 3.77 7.32
N TRP A 82 -1.64 2.76 7.36
CA TRP A 82 -2.99 2.80 6.80
C TRP A 82 -4.00 2.10 7.69
N LYS A 83 -5.26 2.38 7.46
CA LYS A 83 -6.40 1.70 8.06
C LYS A 83 -7.47 1.44 6.99
N PRO A 84 -8.42 0.51 7.23
CA PRO A 84 -9.60 0.36 6.38
C PRO A 84 -10.38 1.67 6.22
N ASP A 85 -11.07 1.83 5.08
CA ASP A 85 -11.88 3.02 4.79
C ASP A 85 -13.11 3.09 5.70
N PHE A 86 -13.60 1.93 6.16
CA PHE A 86 -14.72 1.80 7.10
C PHE A 86 -14.62 0.49 7.88
N ASP A 87 -15.33 0.41 9.00
CA ASP A 87 -15.34 -0.77 9.87
C ASP A 87 -15.93 -2.00 9.14
N GLY A 88 -15.23 -3.15 9.26
CA GLY A 88 -15.62 -4.40 8.62
C GLY A 88 -15.24 -4.55 7.15
N GLN A 89 -14.55 -3.56 6.55
CA GLN A 89 -13.99 -3.68 5.21
C GLN A 89 -12.87 -4.73 5.13
N MET A 90 -12.07 -4.84 6.19
CA MET A 90 -11.02 -5.84 6.35
C MET A 90 -11.27 -6.68 7.59
N GLU A 91 -10.82 -7.94 7.55
CA GLU A 91 -10.74 -8.79 8.73
C GLU A 91 -9.32 -9.32 8.85
N PHE A 92 -8.64 -8.95 9.93
CA PHE A 92 -7.29 -9.37 10.24
C PHE A 92 -7.09 -9.52 11.74
N GLY A 93 -6.14 -10.36 12.11
CA GLY A 93 -5.85 -10.60 13.52
C GLY A 93 -4.58 -11.40 13.73
N GLN A 94 -4.40 -11.80 14.97
CA GLN A 94 -3.26 -12.57 15.45
C GLN A 94 -3.69 -14.02 15.65
N ILE A 95 -2.88 -14.99 15.17
CA ILE A 95 -3.11 -16.42 15.37
C ILE A 95 -2.44 -16.85 16.67
N HIS A 96 -1.14 -16.60 16.77
CA HIS A 96 -0.32 -16.83 17.97
C HIS A 96 0.92 -15.94 17.95
N THR A 97 1.62 -15.85 19.10
CA THR A 97 2.84 -15.06 19.26
C THR A 97 4.08 -15.92 19.45
N GLN A 98 3.91 -17.24 19.64
CA GLN A 98 4.94 -18.23 19.86
C GLN A 98 4.67 -19.50 19.01
N PRO A 99 5.68 -20.22 18.47
CA PRO A 99 7.13 -19.94 18.53
C PRO A 99 7.58 -18.74 17.68
N THR A 100 6.75 -18.30 16.75
CA THR A 100 6.88 -17.08 15.96
C THR A 100 5.56 -16.32 15.98
N LEU A 101 5.60 -15.00 15.79
CA LEU A 101 4.39 -14.22 15.58
C LEU A 101 3.74 -14.66 14.26
N GLN A 102 2.47 -15.11 14.33
CA GLN A 102 1.65 -15.34 13.15
C GLN A 102 0.40 -14.48 13.17
N THR A 103 0.09 -13.89 12.01
CA THR A 103 -1.10 -13.06 11.80
C THR A 103 -1.88 -13.56 10.58
N TYR A 104 -3.14 -13.12 10.45
CA TYR A 104 -3.97 -13.49 9.32
C TYR A 104 -4.76 -12.31 8.77
N ILE A 105 -5.18 -12.45 7.50
CA ILE A 105 -6.21 -11.64 6.84
C ILE A 105 -7.26 -12.61 6.29
N ALA A 106 -8.52 -12.49 6.75
CA ALA A 106 -9.64 -13.33 6.32
C ALA A 106 -10.65 -12.58 5.42
N LYS A 107 -10.56 -11.25 5.35
CA LYS A 107 -11.29 -10.41 4.39
C LYS A 107 -10.35 -9.31 3.90
N CYS A 108 -10.26 -9.14 2.59
CA CYS A 108 -9.29 -8.24 1.95
C CYS A 108 -9.94 -7.29 0.95
N ALA A 109 -9.93 -6.00 1.25
CA ALA A 109 -10.50 -4.96 0.38
C ALA A 109 -9.80 -4.84 -0.98
N TRP A 110 -8.53 -5.24 -1.08
CA TRP A 110 -7.81 -5.32 -2.36
C TRP A 110 -8.37 -6.43 -3.24
N CYS A 111 -8.60 -7.62 -2.69
CA CYS A 111 -9.21 -8.73 -3.42
C CYS A 111 -10.62 -8.37 -3.90
N ASP A 112 -11.44 -7.78 -3.01
CA ASP A 112 -12.79 -7.33 -3.34
C ASP A 112 -12.78 -6.32 -4.50
N ALA A 113 -11.83 -5.37 -4.48
CA ALA A 113 -11.67 -4.38 -5.54
C ALA A 113 -11.25 -5.02 -6.87
N TRP A 114 -10.28 -5.91 -6.86
CA TRP A 114 -9.83 -6.59 -8.08
C TRP A 114 -10.92 -7.48 -8.68
N GLU A 115 -11.67 -8.20 -7.86
CA GLU A 115 -12.80 -9.01 -8.31
C GLU A 115 -13.88 -8.13 -8.94
N LYS A 116 -14.28 -7.06 -8.27
CA LYS A 116 -15.28 -6.09 -8.74
C LYS A 116 -14.93 -5.50 -10.12
N HIS A 117 -13.66 -5.25 -10.39
CA HIS A 117 -13.18 -4.65 -11.64
C HIS A 117 -12.64 -5.66 -12.66
N GLY A 118 -12.71 -6.99 -12.37
CA GLY A 118 -12.20 -8.03 -13.28
C GLY A 118 -10.68 -8.02 -13.44
N LEU A 119 -9.95 -7.54 -12.43
CA LEU A 119 -8.50 -7.33 -12.47
C LEU A 119 -7.72 -8.30 -11.57
N THR A 120 -8.33 -9.36 -11.05
CA THR A 120 -7.71 -10.28 -10.09
C THR A 120 -6.40 -10.89 -10.61
N GLU A 121 -6.33 -11.24 -11.91
CA GLU A 121 -5.14 -11.83 -12.51
C GLU A 121 -3.89 -10.93 -12.36
N TYR A 122 -4.06 -9.63 -12.53
CA TYR A 122 -2.98 -8.66 -12.43
C TYR A 122 -2.81 -8.12 -11.02
N GLY A 123 -3.92 -7.90 -10.32
CA GLY A 123 -3.94 -7.43 -8.93
C GLY A 123 -3.19 -8.37 -7.98
N ARG A 124 -3.31 -9.69 -8.17
CA ARG A 124 -2.61 -10.69 -7.33
C ARG A 124 -1.07 -10.55 -7.32
N LEU A 125 -0.47 -9.91 -8.32
CA LEU A 125 0.97 -9.62 -8.35
C LEU A 125 1.41 -8.71 -7.20
N TYR A 126 0.49 -7.89 -6.66
CA TYR A 126 0.71 -7.09 -5.46
C TYR A 126 1.10 -7.97 -4.25
N CYS A 127 0.40 -9.07 -4.07
CA CYS A 127 0.53 -9.94 -2.91
C CYS A 127 1.76 -10.85 -2.94
N VAL A 128 2.52 -10.90 -4.05
CA VAL A 128 3.68 -11.79 -4.16
C VAL A 128 4.76 -11.48 -3.13
N ASN A 129 4.98 -10.19 -2.81
CA ASN A 129 6.08 -9.83 -1.91
C ASN A 129 5.84 -8.55 -1.09
N VAL A 130 4.69 -7.90 -1.17
CA VAL A 130 4.50 -6.57 -0.55
C VAL A 130 4.72 -6.61 0.96
N ASP A 131 4.16 -7.59 1.66
CA ASP A 131 4.23 -7.66 3.12
C ASP A 131 5.67 -7.87 3.60
N ASN A 132 6.38 -8.81 2.97
CA ASN A 132 7.80 -9.03 3.24
C ASN A 132 8.65 -7.81 2.86
N ALA A 133 8.37 -7.15 1.74
CA ALA A 133 9.11 -5.97 1.32
C ALA A 133 8.95 -4.79 2.30
N VAL A 134 7.73 -4.54 2.81
CA VAL A 134 7.50 -3.55 3.86
C VAL A 134 8.27 -3.92 5.12
N TYR A 135 8.20 -5.18 5.53
CA TYR A 135 8.89 -5.65 6.71
C TYR A 135 10.41 -5.52 6.60
N GLN A 136 10.99 -5.91 5.45
CA GLN A 136 12.43 -5.74 5.18
C GLN A 136 12.85 -4.26 5.02
N GLY A 137 11.95 -3.40 4.59
CA GLY A 137 12.22 -1.96 4.60
C GLY A 137 12.26 -1.38 6.02
N TYR A 138 11.48 -1.95 6.94
CA TYR A 138 11.46 -1.54 8.34
C TYR A 138 12.67 -2.06 9.12
N GLN A 139 12.99 -3.34 8.96
CA GLN A 139 14.11 -4.04 9.59
C GLN A 139 14.61 -5.17 8.66
N ASP A 140 15.86 -5.61 8.80
CA ASP A 140 16.48 -6.61 7.92
C ASP A 140 16.83 -7.93 8.63
N LYS A 141 16.51 -8.03 9.93
CA LYS A 141 16.86 -9.19 10.76
C LYS A 141 16.01 -10.43 10.50
N TYR A 142 14.71 -10.20 10.19
CA TYR A 142 13.73 -11.27 10.00
C TYR A 142 13.02 -11.12 8.67
N VAL A 143 12.40 -12.22 8.22
CA VAL A 143 11.64 -12.30 6.97
C VAL A 143 10.18 -12.59 7.30
N CYS A 144 9.26 -11.90 6.64
CA CYS A 144 7.85 -12.23 6.66
C CYS A 144 7.56 -13.26 5.57
N THR A 145 7.09 -14.45 5.96
CA THR A 145 6.75 -15.52 5.04
C THR A 145 5.25 -15.73 5.01
N GLN A 146 4.66 -15.78 3.82
CA GLN A 146 3.29 -16.21 3.65
C GLN A 146 3.22 -17.74 3.73
N VAL A 147 2.46 -18.28 4.70
CA VAL A 147 2.43 -19.72 5.02
C VAL A 147 1.23 -20.45 4.42
N THR A 148 0.26 -19.72 3.88
CA THR A 148 -0.89 -20.28 3.15
C THR A 148 -0.95 -19.72 1.74
N GLU A 149 -1.74 -20.35 0.86
CA GLU A 149 -2.06 -19.76 -0.44
C GLU A 149 -2.81 -18.44 -0.22
N PRO A 150 -2.37 -17.30 -0.83
CA PRO A 150 -3.03 -16.01 -0.68
C PRO A 150 -4.49 -16.03 -1.14
N MET A 151 -5.34 -15.21 -0.52
CA MET A 151 -6.73 -15.01 -0.95
C MET A 151 -6.81 -14.58 -2.42
N SER A 152 -5.91 -13.74 -2.89
CA SER A 152 -5.83 -13.30 -4.29
C SER A 152 -5.48 -14.42 -5.28
N TRP A 153 -5.07 -15.59 -4.79
CA TRP A 153 -4.79 -16.83 -5.54
C TRP A 153 -5.82 -17.92 -5.27
N GLY A 154 -6.91 -17.62 -4.53
CA GLY A 154 -7.98 -18.54 -4.22
C GLY A 154 -7.88 -19.20 -2.85
N GLY A 155 -6.86 -18.89 -2.06
CA GLY A 155 -6.75 -19.35 -0.68
C GLY A 155 -7.89 -18.80 0.20
N PRO A 156 -8.24 -19.50 1.29
CA PRO A 156 -9.35 -19.09 2.17
C PRO A 156 -9.01 -17.88 3.03
N ARG A 157 -7.73 -17.66 3.32
CA ARG A 157 -7.18 -16.50 4.05
C ARG A 157 -5.68 -16.42 3.82
N CYS A 158 -5.13 -15.21 3.98
CA CYS A 158 -3.68 -15.02 4.02
C CYS A 158 -3.19 -15.24 5.45
N GLU A 159 -2.10 -15.98 5.62
CA GLU A 159 -1.42 -16.16 6.90
C GLU A 159 0.05 -15.81 6.76
N PHE A 160 0.58 -15.08 7.74
CA PHE A 160 1.94 -14.55 7.71
C PHE A 160 2.71 -14.98 8.95
N ASP A 161 3.88 -15.59 8.76
CA ASP A 161 4.88 -15.82 9.79
C ASP A 161 5.93 -14.71 9.74
N TRP A 162 6.12 -14.00 10.85
CA TRP A 162 7.03 -12.85 10.94
C TRP A 162 8.46 -13.22 11.35
N GLY A 163 8.76 -14.51 11.44
CA GLY A 163 10.11 -15.05 11.65
C GLY A 163 10.68 -14.86 13.06
N CYS A 164 9.94 -14.27 13.98
CA CYS A 164 10.33 -14.10 15.37
C CYS A 164 9.13 -14.15 16.32
N PRO A 165 9.33 -14.56 17.58
CA PRO A 165 8.29 -14.49 18.61
C PRO A 165 7.99 -13.06 19.03
N LEU A 166 6.81 -12.87 19.64
CA LEU A 166 6.56 -11.79 20.59
C LEU A 166 6.36 -12.39 21.97
N THR A 167 7.06 -11.89 22.97
CA THR A 167 6.79 -12.26 24.36
C THR A 167 5.44 -11.73 24.82
N PRO A 168 4.84 -12.23 25.90
CA PRO A 168 3.62 -11.67 26.46
C PRO A 168 3.74 -10.17 26.74
N GLU A 169 4.87 -9.73 27.28
CA GLU A 169 5.15 -8.32 27.59
C GLU A 169 5.24 -7.47 26.32
N GLU A 170 5.89 -7.96 25.26
CA GLU A 170 5.94 -7.29 23.96
C GLU A 170 4.55 -7.20 23.31
N ASN A 171 3.72 -8.23 23.47
CA ASN A 171 2.36 -8.22 22.93
C ASN A 171 1.46 -7.22 23.67
N GLU A 172 1.59 -7.09 24.99
CA GLU A 172 0.92 -6.04 25.76
C GLU A 172 1.44 -4.64 25.35
N ALA A 173 2.76 -4.49 25.21
CA ALA A 173 3.39 -3.25 24.75
C ALA A 173 2.93 -2.86 23.32
N LEU A 174 2.71 -3.83 22.42
CA LEU A 174 2.16 -3.60 21.09
C LEU A 174 0.77 -2.96 21.16
N ALA A 175 -0.12 -3.49 21.99
CA ALA A 175 -1.47 -2.94 22.17
C ALA A 175 -1.42 -1.51 22.74
N ALA A 176 -0.58 -1.27 23.75
CA ALA A 176 -0.36 0.05 24.34
C ALA A 176 0.21 1.04 23.31
N LYS A 177 1.21 0.63 22.54
CA LYS A 177 1.84 1.46 21.49
C LYS A 177 0.85 1.82 20.37
N LYS A 178 0.05 0.88 19.89
CA LYS A 178 -1.02 1.16 18.92
C LYS A 178 -2.00 2.21 19.43
N LYS A 179 -2.38 2.12 20.71
CA LYS A 179 -3.27 3.10 21.34
C LYS A 179 -2.60 4.48 21.48
N GLU A 180 -1.33 4.53 21.87
CA GLU A 180 -0.53 5.76 21.95
C GLU A 180 -0.43 6.46 20.59
N LEU A 181 -0.08 5.70 19.55
CA LEU A 181 0.10 6.23 18.20
C LEU A 181 -1.22 6.72 17.57
N GLY A 182 -2.32 6.02 17.83
CA GLY A 182 -3.61 6.34 17.24
C GLY A 182 -3.51 6.48 15.71
N ALA A 183 -3.93 7.64 15.19
CA ALA A 183 -3.84 7.97 13.77
C ALA A 183 -2.57 8.76 13.37
N SER A 184 -1.67 9.04 14.32
CA SER A 184 -0.56 9.99 14.10
C SER A 184 0.49 9.55 13.07
N CYS A 185 0.53 8.26 12.74
CA CYS A 185 1.40 7.70 11.71
C CYS A 185 0.64 7.29 10.44
N MET A 186 -0.70 7.44 10.44
CA MET A 186 -1.54 7.06 9.32
C MET A 186 -1.42 8.06 8.18
N LYS A 187 -1.42 7.54 6.96
CA LYS A 187 -1.58 8.27 5.71
C LYS A 187 -2.87 7.79 5.04
N ASP A 188 -3.54 8.69 4.33
CA ASP A 188 -4.73 8.33 3.55
C ASP A 188 -4.38 7.60 2.25
N PHE A 189 -5.39 7.11 1.56
CA PHE A 189 -5.17 6.41 0.30
C PHE A 189 -4.86 7.33 -0.89
N THR A 190 -5.04 8.63 -0.78
CA THR A 190 -4.51 9.59 -1.75
C THR A 190 -2.98 9.55 -1.71
N PHE A 191 -2.40 9.63 -0.51
CA PHE A 191 -0.95 9.51 -0.30
C PHE A 191 -0.41 8.14 -0.77
N HIS A 192 -1.04 7.04 -0.33
CA HIS A 192 -0.57 5.69 -0.70
C HIS A 192 -0.66 5.43 -2.21
N THR A 193 -1.68 5.96 -2.88
CA THR A 193 -1.88 5.81 -4.32
C THR A 193 -0.88 6.68 -5.10
N ALA A 194 -0.61 7.90 -4.64
CA ALA A 194 0.43 8.75 -5.23
C ALA A 194 1.82 8.10 -5.12
N HIS A 195 2.17 7.57 -3.95
CA HIS A 195 3.42 6.83 -3.74
C HIS A 195 3.51 5.60 -4.64
N LEU A 196 2.45 4.77 -4.70
CA LEU A 196 2.40 3.61 -5.59
C LEU A 196 2.64 4.01 -7.04
N ARG A 197 1.88 5.02 -7.53
CA ARG A 197 2.03 5.56 -8.88
C ARG A 197 3.46 5.98 -9.16
N ALA A 198 4.03 6.81 -8.28
CA ALA A 198 5.38 7.35 -8.47
C ALA A 198 6.43 6.24 -8.56
N THR A 199 6.40 5.28 -7.63
CA THR A 199 7.40 4.19 -7.58
C THR A 199 7.23 3.22 -8.73
N ILE A 200 6.01 2.72 -8.99
CA ILE A 200 5.79 1.72 -10.05
C ILE A 200 6.06 2.33 -11.42
N SER A 201 5.58 3.56 -11.69
CA SER A 201 5.83 4.23 -12.98
C SER A 201 7.33 4.43 -13.22
N ARG A 202 8.07 4.90 -12.23
CA ARG A 202 9.52 5.06 -12.32
C ARG A 202 10.21 3.75 -12.67
N ILE A 203 9.88 2.66 -11.99
CA ILE A 203 10.49 1.35 -12.24
C ILE A 203 10.12 0.81 -13.62
N LEU A 204 8.86 0.95 -14.06
CA LEU A 204 8.46 0.52 -15.40
C LEU A 204 9.22 1.28 -16.49
N ILE A 205 9.40 2.59 -16.34
CA ILE A 205 10.14 3.42 -17.31
C ILE A 205 11.64 3.08 -17.28
N GLU A 206 12.23 2.89 -16.10
CA GLU A 206 13.63 2.47 -15.96
C GLU A 206 13.92 1.14 -16.64
N ASP A 207 13.05 0.15 -16.47
CA ASP A 207 13.28 -1.22 -16.96
C ASP A 207 12.88 -1.42 -18.42
N LEU A 208 11.83 -0.74 -18.90
CA LEU A 208 11.16 -1.02 -20.16
C LEU A 208 11.23 0.15 -21.18
N GLY A 209 11.78 1.32 -20.76
CA GLY A 209 11.89 2.50 -21.63
C GLY A 209 10.54 3.00 -22.13
N ASP A 210 10.44 3.21 -23.46
CA ASP A 210 9.22 3.74 -24.10
C ASP A 210 8.00 2.82 -23.92
N ASP A 211 8.20 1.50 -23.84
CA ASP A 211 7.12 0.56 -23.55
C ASP A 211 6.60 0.72 -22.12
N GLY A 212 7.51 0.96 -21.18
CA GLY A 212 7.17 1.29 -19.79
C GLY A 212 6.37 2.59 -19.69
N GLN A 213 6.79 3.64 -20.40
CA GLN A 213 6.04 4.89 -20.46
C GLN A 213 4.64 4.68 -21.05
N ARG A 214 4.52 3.92 -22.15
CA ARG A 214 3.21 3.61 -22.75
C ARG A 214 2.30 2.81 -21.81
N ALA A 215 2.88 1.87 -21.04
CA ALA A 215 2.12 1.10 -20.06
C ALA A 215 1.55 2.01 -18.97
N VAL A 216 2.37 2.94 -18.46
CA VAL A 216 1.95 3.94 -17.47
C VAL A 216 0.84 4.82 -18.03
N ASP A 217 1.05 5.42 -19.21
CA ASP A 217 0.08 6.35 -19.81
C ASP A 217 -1.28 5.69 -20.03
N ARG A 218 -1.31 4.44 -20.52
CA ARG A 218 -2.55 3.68 -20.71
C ARG A 218 -3.24 3.36 -19.39
N ALA A 219 -2.48 2.95 -18.37
CA ALA A 219 -3.04 2.63 -17.06
C ALA A 219 -3.66 3.87 -16.39
N LEU A 220 -3.00 5.02 -16.49
CA LEU A 220 -3.51 6.29 -15.94
C LEU A 220 -4.74 6.78 -16.70
N ALA A 221 -4.76 6.67 -18.03
CA ALA A 221 -5.93 7.03 -18.83
C ALA A 221 -7.15 6.18 -18.44
N GLU A 222 -6.98 4.86 -18.31
CA GLU A 222 -8.06 3.96 -17.91
C GLU A 222 -8.51 4.20 -16.46
N PHE A 223 -7.58 4.51 -15.56
CA PHE A 223 -7.92 4.90 -14.19
C PHE A 223 -8.81 6.15 -14.16
N ALA A 224 -8.47 7.17 -14.98
CA ALA A 224 -9.29 8.37 -15.12
C ALA A 224 -10.65 8.09 -15.76
N GLU A 225 -10.75 7.14 -16.70
CA GLU A 225 -12.04 6.71 -17.26
C GLU A 225 -12.94 6.03 -16.21
N LEU A 226 -12.34 5.24 -15.29
CA LEU A 226 -13.09 4.50 -14.27
C LEU A 226 -13.55 5.39 -13.10
N PHE A 227 -12.70 6.32 -12.66
CA PHE A 227 -12.91 7.06 -11.41
C PHE A 227 -13.05 8.58 -11.57
N GLY A 228 -12.83 9.10 -12.77
CA GLY A 228 -12.81 10.54 -13.05
C GLY A 228 -11.41 11.13 -13.06
N GLN A 229 -11.22 12.16 -13.87
CA GLN A 229 -9.94 12.86 -13.99
C GLN A 229 -9.48 13.47 -12.64
N GLU A 230 -10.43 13.92 -11.83
CA GLU A 230 -10.18 14.50 -10.50
C GLU A 230 -9.52 13.50 -9.53
N CYS A 231 -9.79 12.19 -9.67
CA CYS A 231 -9.13 11.13 -8.91
C CYS A 231 -7.68 10.94 -9.35
N LEU A 232 -7.34 11.24 -10.59
CA LEU A 232 -5.96 11.23 -11.07
C LEU A 232 -5.25 12.52 -10.66
N ASP A 233 -5.88 13.68 -10.83
CA ASP A 233 -5.29 15.00 -10.55
C ASP A 233 -4.92 15.17 -9.07
N VAL A 234 -5.72 14.61 -8.16
CA VAL A 234 -5.43 14.69 -6.71
C VAL A 234 -4.12 14.01 -6.32
N LEU A 235 -3.64 13.04 -7.11
CA LEU A 235 -2.35 12.38 -6.85
C LEU A 235 -1.16 13.35 -7.00
N ASP A 236 -1.28 14.38 -7.85
CA ASP A 236 -0.26 15.40 -8.06
C ASP A 236 -0.20 16.44 -6.94
N THR A 237 -1.17 16.42 -6.03
CA THR A 237 -1.18 17.30 -4.86
C THR A 237 -0.30 16.77 -3.71
N VAL A 238 0.14 15.52 -3.78
CA VAL A 238 0.98 14.91 -2.74
C VAL A 238 2.44 15.28 -3.00
N PRO A 239 3.10 16.01 -2.08
CA PRO A 239 4.48 16.44 -2.27
C PRO A 239 5.46 15.25 -2.31
N GLU A 240 6.42 15.29 -3.22
CA GLU A 240 7.43 14.23 -3.37
C GLU A 240 8.26 14.02 -2.08
N GLU A 241 8.57 15.09 -1.37
CA GLU A 241 9.29 15.05 -0.09
C GLU A 241 8.50 14.38 1.04
N GLU A 242 7.17 14.30 0.95
CA GLU A 242 6.37 13.49 1.87
C GLU A 242 6.43 12.01 1.51
N ILE A 243 6.45 11.69 0.23
CA ILE A 243 6.58 10.31 -0.28
C ILE A 243 7.97 9.77 0.06
N TYR A 244 9.00 10.56 -0.20
CA TYR A 244 10.41 10.22 -0.02
C TYR A 244 11.12 11.16 0.97
N PRO A 245 10.77 11.13 2.26
CA PRO A 245 11.43 11.98 3.24
C PRO A 245 12.91 11.61 3.32
N LYS A 246 13.79 12.62 3.17
CA LYS A 246 15.25 12.43 3.07
C LYS A 246 15.80 11.54 4.18
N GLU A 247 15.32 11.70 5.41
CA GLU A 247 15.81 10.97 6.58
C GLU A 247 15.44 9.46 6.55
N ALA A 248 14.50 9.06 5.72
CA ALA A 248 14.11 7.66 5.55
C ALA A 248 14.97 6.93 4.49
N PHE A 249 15.72 7.68 3.67
CA PHE A 249 16.44 7.15 2.51
C PHE A 249 17.97 7.42 2.53
N VAL A 250 18.47 7.88 3.68
CA VAL A 250 19.91 8.05 3.96
C VAL A 250 20.52 6.83 4.61
#